data_65b02449cf161a9005ca2202bc0e5abb
#
_entry.id   65b02449cf161a9005ca2202bc0e5abb
#
_cell.length_a   1.000
_cell.length_b   1.000
_cell.length_c   1.000
_cell.angle_alpha   90.00
_cell.angle_beta   90.00
_cell.angle_gamma   90.00
#
_symmetry.space_group_name_H-M   'P 1'
#
loop_
_entity.id
_entity.type
_entity.pdbx_description
1 polymer ?
#
loop_
_entity_poly.entity_id
_entity_poly.type
_entity_poly.pdbx_seq_one_letter_code
_entity_poly.pdbx_strand_id
1 'polypeptide(L)'
;VSFRDYAVDFGTVFFDRGGGDIRQVHLYEKRRGVTSFIGIPYKKNLFSLAYFYEDHDNKTALTAAEKAALNLGIFAGLTGEYKYGDAEKFPASISDENGRSIRLTVNMTNKHLGSGDRNEQVIFSGDWREYVKLYKSHVLALRAAGGMTWGDRLVQGTFGLGGAIGEGTLASGGSYNYFPLRGLPVSALSRTRAMLFSTEYRFPIIEPLRGLGTAPFFLKDISGAIFADYGNAWNAHEGGSDSFKDFFDDFMLGVGAELRGNFIIGHGLPIHGRIGYAIIVLNRDRVERLNDPLLGTSIKYGMLVLALGYAF
;
A
#
# COMPACT_ATOMS: atom_id res chain seq x y z
N VAL A 1 -16.92 17.21 8.78
CA VAL A 1 -17.72 16.46 7.78
C VAL A 1 -17.10 16.69 6.42
N SER A 2 -16.88 15.64 5.66
CA SER A 2 -16.42 15.74 4.28
C SER A 2 -17.34 14.95 3.35
N PHE A 3 -17.65 15.52 2.20
CA PHE A 3 -18.28 14.81 1.10
C PHE A 3 -17.20 14.15 0.25
N ARG A 4 -17.47 12.93 -0.20
CA ARG A 4 -16.55 12.15 -1.03
C ARG A 4 -17.23 11.78 -2.34
N ASP A 5 -16.56 12.00 -3.44
CA ASP A 5 -16.90 11.47 -4.78
C ASP A 5 -15.59 11.16 -5.48
N TYR A 6 -15.20 9.89 -5.47
CA TYR A 6 -13.93 9.45 -6.03
C TYR A 6 -14.05 8.06 -6.64
N ALA A 7 -13.09 7.70 -7.48
CA ALA A 7 -13.00 6.38 -8.06
C ALA A 7 -11.79 5.62 -7.48
N VAL A 8 -11.96 4.33 -7.24
CA VAL A 8 -10.90 3.40 -6.82
C VAL A 8 -10.66 2.43 -7.97
N ASP A 9 -9.41 2.29 -8.35
CA ASP A 9 -8.96 1.30 -9.31
C ASP A 9 -8.52 0.04 -8.57
N PHE A 10 -9.24 -1.07 -8.74
CA PHE A 10 -8.88 -2.37 -8.18
C PHE A 10 -7.98 -3.18 -9.12
N GLY A 11 -7.64 -2.64 -10.29
CA GLY A 11 -6.89 -3.35 -11.32
C GLY A 11 -7.74 -4.40 -12.04
N THR A 12 -7.07 -5.44 -12.53
CA THR A 12 -7.72 -6.50 -13.29
C THR A 12 -8.29 -7.56 -12.36
N VAL A 13 -9.58 -7.78 -12.43
CA VAL A 13 -10.31 -8.85 -11.72
C VAL A 13 -10.71 -9.93 -12.72
N PHE A 14 -10.63 -11.17 -12.29
CA PHE A 14 -10.93 -12.34 -13.11
C PHE A 14 -12.26 -12.96 -12.66
N PHE A 15 -13.20 -13.09 -13.58
CA PHE A 15 -14.49 -13.76 -13.35
C PHE A 15 -14.50 -15.10 -14.05
N ASP A 16 -14.65 -16.18 -13.30
CA ASP A 16 -14.90 -17.51 -13.85
C ASP A 16 -16.39 -17.62 -14.25
N ARG A 17 -16.63 -17.82 -15.53
CA ARG A 17 -17.98 -18.02 -16.09
C ARG A 17 -18.38 -19.50 -16.16
N GLY A 18 -17.51 -20.38 -15.69
CA GLY A 18 -17.67 -21.82 -15.79
C GLY A 18 -17.16 -22.40 -17.14
N GLY A 19 -16.76 -23.69 -17.11
CA GLY A 19 -16.23 -24.35 -18.30
C GLY A 19 -14.85 -23.90 -18.77
N GLY A 20 -14.09 -23.17 -17.91
CA GLY A 20 -12.76 -22.65 -18.25
C GLY A 20 -12.79 -21.29 -18.96
N ASP A 21 -13.96 -20.67 -19.12
CA ASP A 21 -14.08 -19.33 -19.68
C ASP A 21 -13.84 -18.28 -18.58
N ILE A 22 -12.65 -17.65 -18.61
CA ILE A 22 -12.24 -16.62 -17.65
C ILE A 22 -12.31 -15.26 -18.34
N ARG A 23 -13.18 -14.39 -17.83
CA ARG A 23 -13.27 -13.02 -18.28
C ARG A 23 -12.38 -12.12 -17.43
N GLN A 24 -11.46 -11.42 -18.07
CA GLN A 24 -10.69 -10.34 -17.47
C GLN A 24 -11.46 -9.03 -17.56
N VAL A 25 -11.58 -8.33 -16.43
CA VAL A 25 -12.25 -7.03 -16.37
C VAL A 25 -11.42 -6.09 -15.52
N HIS A 26 -11.12 -4.92 -16.04
CA HIS A 26 -10.52 -3.85 -15.25
C HIS A 26 -11.61 -3.17 -14.42
N LEU A 27 -11.49 -3.25 -13.10
CA LEU A 27 -12.54 -2.86 -12.17
C LEU A 27 -12.32 -1.44 -11.65
N TYR A 28 -13.22 -0.53 -12.00
CA TYR A 28 -13.31 0.82 -11.45
C TYR A 28 -14.55 0.94 -10.56
N GLU A 29 -14.32 1.12 -9.28
CA GLU A 29 -15.39 1.39 -8.32
C GLU A 29 -15.53 2.90 -8.09
N LYS A 30 -16.74 3.42 -8.28
CA LYS A 30 -17.07 4.78 -7.92
C LYS A 30 -17.69 4.80 -6.53
N ARG A 31 -17.13 5.62 -5.64
CA ARG A 31 -17.58 5.80 -4.27
C ARG A 31 -18.12 7.20 -4.08
N ARG A 32 -19.33 7.29 -3.56
CA ARG A 32 -19.96 8.55 -3.19
C ARG A 32 -20.48 8.47 -1.78
N GLY A 33 -20.21 9.48 -0.97
CA GLY A 33 -20.70 9.42 0.38
C GLY A 33 -20.28 10.59 1.25
N VAL A 34 -20.49 10.38 2.52
CA VAL A 34 -20.21 11.36 3.58
C VAL A 34 -19.37 10.69 4.66
N THR A 35 -18.36 11.38 5.14
CA THR A 35 -17.59 10.99 6.30
C THR A 35 -17.63 12.11 7.34
N SER A 36 -18.01 11.77 8.56
CA SER A 36 -17.85 12.62 9.73
C SER A 36 -16.75 12.08 10.59
N PHE A 37 -15.82 12.91 11.01
CA PHE A 37 -14.71 12.47 11.85
C PHE A 37 -14.47 13.41 13.02
N ILE A 38 -13.92 12.88 14.09
CA ILE A 38 -13.36 13.59 15.23
C ILE A 38 -11.94 13.07 15.46
N GLY A 39 -11.02 14.00 15.72
CA GLY A 39 -9.64 13.69 16.04
C GLY A 39 -9.23 14.37 17.33
N ILE A 40 -8.60 13.63 18.23
CA ILE A 40 -8.14 14.10 19.53
C ILE A 40 -6.60 13.98 19.54
N PRO A 41 -5.88 15.09 19.35
CA PRO A 41 -4.44 15.09 19.49
C PRO A 41 -4.04 15.09 20.97
N TYR A 42 -3.06 14.25 21.29
CA TYR A 42 -2.45 14.22 22.62
C TYR A 42 -0.94 14.03 22.50
N LYS A 43 -0.16 15.10 22.72
CA LYS A 43 1.29 15.14 22.50
C LYS A 43 1.66 14.70 21.07
N LYS A 44 2.39 13.58 20.94
CA LYS A 44 2.78 12.95 19.67
C LYS A 44 1.76 11.94 19.15
N ASN A 45 0.61 11.81 19.81
CA ASN A 45 -0.44 10.85 19.48
C ASN A 45 -1.64 11.57 18.85
N LEU A 46 -2.30 10.91 17.91
CA LEU A 46 -3.58 11.33 17.35
C LEU A 46 -4.53 10.13 17.38
N PHE A 47 -5.64 10.28 18.07
CA PHE A 47 -6.74 9.31 18.06
C PHE A 47 -7.85 9.89 17.19
N SER A 48 -8.31 9.14 16.21
CA SER A 48 -9.39 9.57 15.31
C SER A 48 -10.49 8.53 15.28
N LEU A 49 -11.73 8.99 15.27
CA LEU A 49 -12.91 8.18 15.04
C LEU A 49 -13.70 8.82 13.91
N ALA A 50 -14.07 8.04 12.91
CA ALA A 50 -14.90 8.49 11.81
C ALA A 50 -16.08 7.56 11.62
N TYR A 51 -17.25 8.12 11.32
CA TYR A 51 -18.37 7.41 10.74
C TYR A 51 -18.43 7.75 9.24
N PHE A 52 -18.59 6.75 8.41
CA PHE A 52 -18.76 6.90 6.97
C PHE A 52 -20.01 6.20 6.47
N TYR A 53 -20.61 6.79 5.45
CA TYR A 53 -21.72 6.24 4.68
C TYR A 53 -21.42 6.49 3.21
N GLU A 54 -21.16 5.42 2.46
CA GLU A 54 -20.72 5.49 1.07
C GLU A 54 -21.53 4.52 0.20
N ASP A 55 -21.95 4.99 -0.96
CA ASP A 55 -22.53 4.17 -2.02
C ASP A 55 -21.42 3.80 -3.01
N HIS A 56 -21.20 2.50 -3.17
CA HIS A 56 -20.20 1.93 -4.04
C HIS A 56 -20.86 1.40 -5.31
N ASP A 57 -20.61 2.05 -6.42
CA ASP A 57 -21.11 1.69 -7.75
C ASP A 57 -19.95 1.38 -8.69
N ASN A 58 -20.21 0.53 -9.67
CA ASN A 58 -19.22 0.17 -10.65
C ASN A 58 -19.56 0.77 -12.02
N LYS A 59 -18.57 1.44 -12.62
CA LYS A 59 -18.70 2.01 -13.97
C LYS A 59 -18.32 1.05 -15.10
N THR A 60 -17.74 -0.10 -14.76
CA THR A 60 -17.39 -1.10 -15.77
C THR A 60 -18.63 -1.87 -16.22
N ALA A 61 -18.71 -2.18 -17.50
CA ALA A 61 -19.81 -3.01 -18.03
C ALA A 61 -19.70 -4.46 -17.52
N LEU A 62 -20.45 -4.77 -16.46
CA LEU A 62 -20.54 -6.07 -15.82
C LEU A 62 -21.91 -6.71 -16.03
N THR A 63 -21.93 -8.04 -16.10
CA THR A 63 -23.16 -8.81 -16.04
C THR A 63 -23.78 -8.77 -14.64
N ALA A 64 -25.06 -9.12 -14.51
CA ALA A 64 -25.74 -9.17 -13.22
C ALA A 64 -25.06 -10.12 -12.22
N ALA A 65 -24.55 -11.26 -12.69
CA ALA A 65 -23.82 -12.23 -11.87
C ALA A 65 -22.47 -11.67 -11.37
N GLU A 66 -21.72 -10.99 -12.25
CA GLU A 66 -20.45 -10.34 -11.91
C GLU A 66 -20.66 -9.20 -10.88
N LYS A 67 -21.73 -8.40 -11.05
CA LYS A 67 -22.11 -7.37 -10.07
C LYS A 67 -22.48 -7.98 -8.71
N ALA A 68 -23.20 -9.08 -8.69
CA ALA A 68 -23.55 -9.76 -7.45
C ALA A 68 -22.33 -10.33 -6.72
N ALA A 69 -21.29 -10.77 -7.46
CA ALA A 69 -20.04 -11.25 -6.89
C ALA A 69 -19.19 -10.13 -6.25
N LEU A 70 -19.38 -8.88 -6.65
CA LEU A 70 -18.63 -7.73 -6.12
C LEU A 70 -19.24 -7.11 -4.86
N ASN A 71 -20.49 -7.50 -4.50
CA ASN A 71 -21.22 -6.94 -3.37
C ASN A 71 -21.17 -5.40 -3.34
N LEU A 72 -21.55 -4.79 -4.44
CA LEU A 72 -21.67 -3.33 -4.55
C LEU A 72 -22.88 -2.82 -3.75
N GLY A 73 -22.92 -1.53 -3.50
CA GLY A 73 -24.00 -0.87 -2.81
C GLY A 73 -23.52 -0.09 -1.59
N ILE A 74 -24.34 -0.05 -0.54
CA ILE A 74 -24.09 0.82 0.61
C ILE A 74 -23.10 0.17 1.56
N PHE A 75 -22.05 0.92 1.87
CA PHE A 75 -21.08 0.65 2.92
C PHE A 75 -21.17 1.73 3.97
N ALA A 76 -21.54 1.36 5.18
CA ALA A 76 -21.60 2.27 6.29
C ALA A 76 -20.92 1.66 7.51
N GLY A 77 -20.17 2.48 8.23
CA GLY A 77 -19.36 1.94 9.29
C GLY A 77 -18.57 2.96 10.10
N LEU A 78 -17.71 2.43 10.93
CA LEU A 78 -16.81 3.19 11.78
C LEU A 78 -15.36 2.90 11.41
N THR A 79 -14.55 3.96 11.37
CA THR A 79 -13.10 3.86 11.25
C THR A 79 -12.47 4.46 12.49
N GLY A 80 -11.73 3.64 13.24
CA GLY A 80 -10.84 4.08 14.31
C GLY A 80 -9.42 4.13 13.80
N GLU A 81 -8.70 5.21 14.05
CA GLU A 81 -7.29 5.35 13.68
C GLU A 81 -6.49 5.90 14.87
N TYR A 82 -5.36 5.25 15.13
CA TYR A 82 -4.33 5.72 16.05
C TYR A 82 -3.07 6.02 15.26
N LYS A 83 -2.53 7.22 15.46
CA LYS A 83 -1.23 7.65 14.92
C LYS A 83 -0.33 8.10 16.05
N TYR A 84 0.91 7.65 16.00
CA TYR A 84 2.02 8.17 16.78
C TYR A 84 3.13 8.55 15.83
N GLY A 85 3.79 9.68 16.07
CA GLY A 85 4.91 10.11 15.26
C GLY A 85 5.88 10.99 16.05
N ASP A 86 7.14 10.58 16.07
CA ASP A 86 8.24 11.38 16.58
C ASP A 86 9.46 11.36 15.66
N ALA A 87 9.25 10.89 14.43
CA ALA A 87 10.30 10.89 13.43
C ALA A 87 10.80 12.31 13.14
N GLU A 88 12.11 12.50 13.24
CA GLU A 88 12.79 13.76 13.04
C GLU A 88 13.30 13.88 11.62
N LYS A 89 12.96 15.01 10.97
CA LYS A 89 13.44 15.35 9.64
C LYS A 89 13.88 16.80 9.62
N PHE A 90 15.13 17.03 9.28
CA PHE A 90 15.69 18.36 9.16
C PHE A 90 15.69 18.83 7.68
N PRO A 91 15.82 20.14 7.40
CA PRO A 91 15.86 20.64 6.03
C PRO A 91 16.95 20.00 5.14
N ALA A 92 18.10 19.66 5.72
CA ALA A 92 19.20 18.98 5.02
C ALA A 92 19.08 17.45 5.00
N SER A 93 18.13 16.85 5.72
CA SER A 93 17.96 15.39 5.77
C SER A 93 17.51 14.85 4.42
N ILE A 94 18.09 13.72 4.01
CA ILE A 94 17.66 12.96 2.81
C ILE A 94 16.31 12.25 3.04
N SER A 95 16.02 11.92 4.29
CA SER A 95 14.77 11.29 4.73
C SER A 95 14.56 11.56 6.22
N ASP A 96 13.53 10.96 6.83
CA ASP A 96 13.44 10.87 8.28
C ASP A 96 14.69 10.16 8.81
N GLU A 97 15.32 10.72 9.88
CA GLU A 97 16.62 10.28 10.36
C GLU A 97 16.57 9.49 11.65
N ASN A 98 15.68 9.85 12.56
CA ASN A 98 15.60 9.26 13.89
C ASN A 98 14.16 9.28 14.39
N GLY A 99 13.78 8.29 15.23
CA GLY A 99 12.44 8.20 15.80
C GLY A 99 11.54 7.23 15.04
N ARG A 100 10.26 7.28 15.34
CA ARG A 100 9.30 6.29 14.81
C ARG A 100 7.98 6.90 14.37
N SER A 101 7.29 6.14 13.53
CA SER A 101 5.90 6.41 13.12
C SER A 101 5.09 5.13 13.25
N ILE A 102 3.96 5.21 13.96
CA ILE A 102 3.04 4.09 14.13
C ILE A 102 1.67 4.52 13.64
N ARG A 103 1.03 3.68 12.85
CA ARG A 103 -0.37 3.84 12.44
C ARG A 103 -1.09 2.53 12.66
N LEU A 104 -2.19 2.57 13.41
CA LEU A 104 -3.11 1.44 13.56
C LEU A 104 -4.48 1.90 13.09
N THR A 105 -5.14 1.09 12.27
CA THR A 105 -6.46 1.41 11.73
C THR A 105 -7.38 0.21 11.91
N VAL A 106 -8.58 0.46 12.39
CA VAL A 106 -9.69 -0.50 12.41
C VAL A 106 -10.83 0.10 11.62
N ASN A 107 -11.28 -0.60 10.60
CA ASN A 107 -12.46 -0.23 9.82
C ASN A 107 -13.52 -1.32 10.02
N MET A 108 -14.72 -0.94 10.42
CA MET A 108 -15.82 -1.86 10.66
C MET A 108 -17.03 -1.40 9.87
N THR A 109 -17.51 -2.25 8.97
CA THR A 109 -18.81 -2.08 8.30
C THR A 109 -19.82 -3.05 8.90
N ASN A 110 -21.02 -2.58 9.15
CA ASN A 110 -22.07 -3.41 9.75
C ASN A 110 -23.45 -2.90 9.34
N LYS A 111 -24.42 -3.82 9.17
CA LYS A 111 -25.81 -3.47 8.81
C LYS A 111 -26.48 -2.56 9.83
N HIS A 112 -26.18 -2.72 11.11
CA HIS A 112 -26.73 -1.84 12.17
C HIS A 112 -26.22 -0.40 12.08
N LEU A 113 -25.15 -0.17 11.33
CA LEU A 113 -24.60 1.15 11.03
C LEU A 113 -25.09 1.70 9.68
N GLY A 114 -25.93 0.94 8.96
CA GLY A 114 -26.52 1.33 7.68
C GLY A 114 -25.85 0.69 6.46
N SER A 115 -24.94 -0.24 6.64
CA SER A 115 -24.35 -1.02 5.54
C SER A 115 -25.35 -2.02 4.95
N GLY A 116 -25.15 -2.43 3.68
CA GLY A 116 -25.94 -3.49 3.08
C GLY A 116 -25.73 -4.85 3.77
N ASP A 117 -26.71 -5.74 3.69
CA ASP A 117 -26.73 -7.03 4.42
C ASP A 117 -25.55 -7.97 4.13
N ARG A 118 -24.84 -7.76 3.01
CA ARG A 118 -23.68 -8.57 2.60
C ARG A 118 -22.35 -7.80 2.67
N ASN A 119 -22.34 -6.68 3.36
CA ASN A 119 -21.20 -5.80 3.46
C ASN A 119 -20.74 -5.66 4.92
N GLU A 120 -20.72 -6.77 5.66
CA GLU A 120 -20.27 -6.81 7.06
C GLU A 120 -18.83 -7.32 7.14
N GLN A 121 -17.92 -6.45 7.52
CA GLN A 121 -16.52 -6.82 7.71
C GLN A 121 -15.81 -5.95 8.73
N VAL A 122 -14.76 -6.50 9.32
CA VAL A 122 -13.81 -5.78 10.17
C VAL A 122 -12.43 -5.92 9.54
N ILE A 123 -11.83 -4.79 9.22
CA ILE A 123 -10.50 -4.69 8.64
C ILE A 123 -9.59 -4.05 9.68
N PHE A 124 -8.54 -4.75 10.07
CA PHE A 124 -7.46 -4.23 10.89
C PHE A 124 -6.21 -4.05 10.04
N SER A 125 -5.51 -2.93 10.18
CA SER A 125 -4.19 -2.72 9.59
C SER A 125 -3.26 -1.97 10.55
N GLY A 126 -1.97 -2.30 10.48
CA GLY A 126 -0.91 -1.67 11.24
C GLY A 126 0.30 -1.39 10.36
N ASP A 127 0.97 -0.26 10.60
CA ASP A 127 2.22 0.14 9.96
C ASP A 127 3.10 0.79 11.04
N TRP A 128 4.20 0.15 11.35
CA TRP A 128 5.23 0.66 12.24
C TRP A 128 6.49 0.90 11.46
N ARG A 129 7.07 2.07 11.62
CA ARG A 129 8.34 2.48 11.01
C ARG A 129 9.27 2.99 12.09
N GLU A 130 10.50 2.55 12.04
CA GLU A 130 11.57 2.99 12.93
C GLU A 130 12.72 3.53 12.09
N TYR A 131 13.24 4.68 12.47
CA TYR A 131 14.38 5.31 11.81
C TYR A 131 15.51 5.42 12.81
N VAL A 132 16.66 4.90 12.44
CA VAL A 132 17.86 4.92 13.27
C VAL A 132 18.95 5.66 12.52
N LYS A 133 19.35 6.81 13.03
CA LYS A 133 20.48 7.56 12.51
C LYS A 133 21.77 6.83 12.85
N LEU A 134 22.53 6.43 11.85
CA LEU A 134 23.80 5.72 12.03
C LEU A 134 24.98 6.70 12.08
N TYR A 135 25.20 7.43 11.01
CA TYR A 135 26.31 8.38 10.90
C TYR A 135 25.96 9.46 9.89
N LYS A 136 26.18 10.75 10.26
CA LYS A 136 25.78 11.90 9.41
C LYS A 136 24.36 11.77 8.90
N SER A 137 24.17 11.72 7.58
CA SER A 137 22.88 11.53 6.91
C SER A 137 22.59 10.06 6.54
N HIS A 138 23.35 9.11 7.12
CA HIS A 138 23.09 7.68 6.92
C HIS A 138 22.01 7.18 7.88
N VAL A 139 20.99 6.52 7.36
CA VAL A 139 19.83 6.09 8.12
C VAL A 139 19.53 4.62 7.84
N LEU A 140 19.27 3.87 8.91
CA LEU A 140 18.64 2.56 8.83
C LEU A 140 17.14 2.75 9.08
N ALA A 141 16.32 2.46 8.08
CA ALA A 141 14.87 2.50 8.19
C ALA A 141 14.32 1.08 8.24
N LEU A 142 13.53 0.79 9.28
CA LEU A 142 12.86 -0.48 9.49
C LEU A 142 11.34 -0.26 9.38
N ARG A 143 10.63 -1.21 8.81
CA ARG A 143 9.17 -1.18 8.72
C ARG A 143 8.61 -2.56 9.00
N ALA A 144 7.57 -2.61 9.82
CA ALA A 144 6.72 -3.77 9.99
C ALA A 144 5.28 -3.34 9.71
N ALA A 145 4.64 -3.95 8.73
CA ALA A 145 3.28 -3.61 8.36
C ALA A 145 2.48 -4.90 8.13
N GLY A 146 1.19 -4.84 8.42
CA GLY A 146 0.32 -5.99 8.23
C GLY A 146 -1.15 -5.63 8.36
N GLY A 147 -1.99 -6.57 7.96
CA GLY A 147 -3.42 -6.40 8.08
C GLY A 147 -4.17 -7.73 7.98
N MET A 148 -5.39 -7.71 8.46
CA MET A 148 -6.30 -8.85 8.42
C MET A 148 -7.74 -8.39 8.35
N THR A 149 -8.55 -9.18 7.65
CA THR A 149 -9.99 -8.95 7.47
C THR A 149 -10.76 -10.15 7.98
N TRP A 150 -11.85 -9.86 8.67
CA TRP A 150 -12.87 -10.82 9.12
C TRP A 150 -14.24 -10.41 8.60
N GLY A 151 -15.14 -11.35 8.43
CA GLY A 151 -16.50 -11.15 7.96
C GLY A 151 -16.66 -11.53 6.50
N ASP A 152 -17.50 -10.79 5.78
CA ASP A 152 -17.81 -11.07 4.38
C ASP A 152 -16.57 -10.94 3.49
N ARG A 153 -16.46 -11.86 2.52
CA ARG A 153 -15.33 -11.86 1.57
C ARG A 153 -15.57 -10.85 0.46
N LEU A 154 -15.17 -9.64 0.70
CA LEU A 154 -15.30 -8.52 -0.23
C LEU A 154 -13.95 -8.17 -0.84
N VAL A 155 -13.95 -7.73 -2.09
CA VAL A 155 -12.74 -7.18 -2.74
C VAL A 155 -12.18 -5.98 -1.95
N GLN A 156 -13.07 -5.19 -1.36
CA GLN A 156 -12.73 -4.02 -0.54
C GLN A 156 -11.97 -4.39 0.74
N GLY A 157 -12.11 -5.64 1.21
CA GLY A 157 -11.40 -6.16 2.39
C GLY A 157 -10.10 -6.90 2.08
N THR A 158 -9.60 -6.86 0.85
CA THR A 158 -8.34 -7.51 0.50
C THR A 158 -7.15 -6.57 0.68
N PHE A 159 -5.99 -7.17 0.99
CA PHE A 159 -4.71 -6.51 1.06
C PHE A 159 -3.88 -6.84 -0.17
N GLY A 160 -3.40 -5.80 -0.86
CA GLY A 160 -2.50 -5.95 -1.99
C GLY A 160 -1.04 -6.04 -1.54
N LEU A 161 -0.34 -7.09 -1.94
CA LEU A 161 1.10 -7.23 -1.74
C LEU A 161 1.82 -7.17 -3.08
N GLY A 162 2.86 -6.34 -3.15
CA GLY A 162 3.68 -6.14 -4.36
C GLY A 162 3.83 -4.68 -4.76
N GLY A 163 4.69 -4.39 -5.74
CA GLY A 163 5.00 -3.04 -6.23
C GLY A 163 5.95 -2.25 -5.35
N ALA A 164 6.13 -0.98 -5.67
CA ALA A 164 6.98 -0.06 -4.93
C ALA A 164 6.16 1.01 -4.21
N ILE A 165 6.75 1.61 -3.15
CA ILE A 165 6.14 2.74 -2.44
C ILE A 165 5.91 3.88 -3.44
N GLY A 166 4.69 4.36 -3.56
CA GLY A 166 4.30 5.44 -4.46
C GLY A 166 3.53 5.02 -5.71
N GLU A 167 3.66 3.76 -6.19
CA GLU A 167 2.91 3.30 -7.36
C GLU A 167 1.41 3.12 -7.08
N GLY A 168 1.06 2.61 -5.89
CA GLY A 168 -0.33 2.35 -5.53
C GLY A 168 -1.06 3.52 -4.85
N THR A 169 -0.34 4.49 -4.28
CA THR A 169 -0.94 5.58 -3.51
C THR A 169 -1.68 6.61 -4.37
N LEU A 170 -1.24 6.84 -5.59
CA LEU A 170 -1.94 7.73 -6.54
C LEU A 170 -3.11 7.02 -7.23
N ALA A 171 -2.97 5.73 -7.53
CA ALA A 171 -3.98 4.95 -8.21
C ALA A 171 -5.08 4.41 -7.27
N SER A 172 -4.73 4.07 -6.03
CA SER A 172 -5.65 3.45 -5.06
C SER A 172 -6.31 4.41 -4.07
N GLY A 173 -6.17 5.71 -4.26
CA GLY A 173 -6.83 6.70 -3.39
C GLY A 173 -6.43 6.63 -1.92
N GLY A 174 -5.20 6.18 -1.62
CA GLY A 174 -4.70 6.09 -0.25
C GLY A 174 -5.20 4.86 0.51
N SER A 175 -5.45 3.75 -0.17
CA SER A 175 -5.85 2.49 0.46
C SER A 175 -4.83 2.05 1.51
N TYR A 176 -5.28 1.92 2.76
CA TYR A 176 -4.48 1.39 3.89
C TYR A 176 -4.14 -0.10 3.73
N ASN A 177 -4.64 -0.73 2.67
CA ASN A 177 -4.59 -2.15 2.43
C ASN A 177 -3.48 -2.53 1.44
N TYR A 178 -2.50 -1.65 1.21
CA TYR A 178 -1.43 -1.88 0.25
C TYR A 178 -0.06 -2.02 0.92
N PHE A 179 0.59 -3.15 0.67
CA PHE A 179 1.91 -3.48 1.21
C PHE A 179 2.92 -3.68 0.06
N PRO A 180 3.82 -2.72 -0.15
CA PRO A 180 4.80 -2.80 -1.23
C PRO A 180 5.87 -3.85 -0.94
N LEU A 181 5.92 -4.92 -1.71
CA LEU A 181 7.03 -5.85 -1.80
C LEU A 181 7.71 -5.63 -3.15
N ARG A 182 8.82 -4.92 -3.11
CA ARG A 182 9.55 -4.54 -4.34
C ARG A 182 10.13 -5.76 -5.02
N GLY A 183 10.07 -5.79 -6.35
CA GLY A 183 10.40 -6.96 -7.18
C GLY A 183 9.18 -7.71 -7.71
N LEU A 184 7.98 -7.42 -7.16
CA LEU A 184 6.70 -7.88 -7.69
C LEU A 184 5.90 -6.72 -8.29
N PRO A 185 5.01 -6.97 -9.26
CA PRO A 185 4.03 -5.99 -9.72
C PRO A 185 3.13 -5.50 -8.59
N VAL A 186 2.50 -4.34 -8.78
CA VAL A 186 1.52 -3.79 -7.84
C VAL A 186 0.41 -4.80 -7.59
N SER A 187 0.13 -5.09 -6.32
CA SER A 187 -0.92 -6.03 -5.89
C SER A 187 -0.83 -7.39 -6.57
N ALA A 188 0.38 -7.90 -6.81
CA ALA A 188 0.60 -9.23 -7.39
C ALA A 188 -0.11 -10.34 -6.59
N LEU A 189 -0.23 -10.15 -5.29
CA LEU A 189 -1.09 -10.94 -4.41
C LEU A 189 -2.17 -10.02 -3.83
N SER A 190 -3.43 -10.45 -3.87
CA SER A 190 -4.56 -9.80 -3.21
C SER A 190 -5.28 -10.83 -2.34
N ARG A 191 -5.19 -10.68 -1.01
CA ARG A 191 -5.68 -11.66 -0.03
C ARG A 191 -6.27 -10.97 1.19
N THR A 192 -6.97 -11.72 2.05
CA THR A 192 -7.61 -11.20 3.26
C THR A 192 -6.64 -10.94 4.42
N ARG A 193 -5.42 -11.39 4.31
CA ARG A 193 -4.33 -11.16 5.28
C ARG A 193 -3.04 -10.84 4.55
N ALA A 194 -2.25 -9.94 5.10
CA ALA A 194 -0.91 -9.64 4.58
C ALA A 194 0.02 -9.22 5.72
N MET A 195 1.30 -9.49 5.53
CA MET A 195 2.37 -9.06 6.43
C MET A 195 3.62 -8.72 5.61
N LEU A 196 4.28 -7.64 5.99
CA LEU A 196 5.48 -7.14 5.33
C LEU A 196 6.46 -6.61 6.38
N PHE A 197 7.71 -7.04 6.25
CA PHE A 197 8.86 -6.46 6.93
C PHE A 197 9.79 -5.86 5.89
N SER A 198 10.25 -4.64 6.12
CA SER A 198 11.21 -3.97 5.24
C SER A 198 12.37 -3.44 6.05
N THR A 199 13.57 -3.64 5.53
CA THR A 199 14.81 -3.03 6.04
C THR A 199 15.44 -2.25 4.91
N GLU A 200 15.82 -1.01 5.16
CA GLU A 200 16.36 -0.12 4.15
C GLU A 200 17.51 0.71 4.73
N TYR A 201 18.67 0.58 4.11
CA TYR A 201 19.82 1.43 4.42
C TYR A 201 19.90 2.57 3.42
N ARG A 202 19.79 3.80 3.91
CA ARG A 202 19.78 5.06 3.14
C ARG A 202 21.08 5.79 3.35
N PHE A 203 21.66 6.30 2.27
CA PHE A 203 22.92 7.05 2.32
C PHE A 203 22.93 8.20 1.32
N PRO A 204 23.54 9.35 1.68
CA PRO A 204 23.71 10.45 0.77
C PRO A 204 24.77 10.12 -0.30
N ILE A 205 24.54 10.57 -1.53
CA ILE A 205 25.52 10.49 -2.61
C ILE A 205 26.08 11.88 -2.88
N ILE A 206 25.20 12.86 -3.15
CA ILE A 206 25.56 14.27 -3.31
C ILE A 206 24.45 15.16 -2.74
N GLU A 207 24.84 16.25 -2.13
CA GLU A 207 23.96 17.28 -1.57
C GLU A 207 24.32 18.64 -2.17
N PRO A 208 23.96 18.91 -3.45
CA PRO A 208 24.37 20.15 -4.12
C PRO A 208 23.74 21.39 -3.50
N LEU A 209 22.49 21.28 -2.97
CA LEU A 209 21.73 22.39 -2.42
C LEU A 209 21.75 23.61 -3.35
N ARG A 210 21.60 23.39 -4.65
CA ARG A 210 21.87 24.41 -5.67
C ARG A 210 20.77 24.43 -6.75
N GLY A 211 20.43 25.66 -7.15
CA GLY A 211 19.63 25.93 -8.34
C GLY A 211 20.45 25.92 -9.65
N LEU A 212 19.79 25.78 -10.76
CA LEU A 212 20.36 25.90 -12.10
C LEU A 212 20.20 27.34 -12.64
N GLY A 213 21.05 28.25 -12.16
CA GLY A 213 20.99 29.65 -12.58
C GLY A 213 19.63 30.29 -12.30
N THR A 214 18.99 30.84 -13.34
CA THR A 214 17.64 31.44 -13.27
C THR A 214 16.50 30.46 -13.55
N ALA A 215 16.83 29.20 -13.86
CA ALA A 215 15.79 28.18 -14.10
C ALA A 215 15.05 27.86 -12.77
N PRO A 216 13.75 27.69 -12.80
CA PRO A 216 12.94 27.38 -11.60
C PRO A 216 13.13 25.89 -11.19
N PHE A 217 14.37 25.49 -10.99
CA PHE A 217 14.78 24.14 -10.62
C PHE A 217 15.88 24.21 -9.55
N PHE A 218 15.65 23.54 -8.45
CA PHE A 218 16.60 23.40 -7.36
C PHE A 218 16.81 21.92 -7.06
N LEU A 219 18.05 21.44 -7.14
CA LEU A 219 18.45 20.11 -6.72
C LEU A 219 18.88 20.16 -5.27
N LYS A 220 18.10 19.52 -4.39
CA LYS A 220 18.42 19.44 -2.97
C LYS A 220 19.48 18.38 -2.73
N ASP A 221 19.19 17.14 -3.03
CA ASP A 221 20.07 16.00 -2.81
C ASP A 221 19.81 14.86 -3.81
N ILE A 222 20.82 14.01 -3.98
CA ILE A 222 20.71 12.68 -4.56
C ILE A 222 21.21 11.70 -3.51
N SER A 223 20.41 10.70 -3.20
CA SER A 223 20.69 9.67 -2.21
C SER A 223 20.50 8.27 -2.79
N GLY A 224 21.13 7.30 -2.17
CA GLY A 224 20.96 5.89 -2.48
C GLY A 224 20.24 5.16 -1.36
N ALA A 225 19.58 4.06 -1.71
CA ALA A 225 19.06 3.11 -0.74
C ALA A 225 19.28 1.67 -1.22
N ILE A 226 19.66 0.81 -0.28
CA ILE A 226 19.70 -0.65 -0.45
C ILE A 226 18.64 -1.21 0.48
N PHE A 227 17.86 -2.16 0.00
CA PHE A 227 16.72 -2.64 0.76
C PHE A 227 16.49 -4.15 0.64
N ALA A 228 15.77 -4.65 1.63
CA ALA A 228 15.21 -6.00 1.67
C ALA A 228 13.77 -5.94 2.18
N ASP A 229 12.84 -6.49 1.41
CA ASP A 229 11.41 -6.58 1.73
C ASP A 229 11.03 -8.05 1.88
N TYR A 230 10.53 -8.44 3.04
CA TYR A 230 10.14 -9.82 3.35
C TYR A 230 8.66 -9.86 3.71
N GLY A 231 7.85 -10.56 2.91
CA GLY A 231 6.41 -10.49 3.09
C GLY A 231 5.63 -11.60 2.39
N ASN A 232 4.38 -11.75 2.84
CA ASN A 232 3.41 -12.68 2.30
C ASN A 232 1.99 -12.13 2.39
N ALA A 233 1.09 -12.63 1.52
CA ALA A 233 -0.35 -12.45 1.63
C ALA A 233 -1.05 -13.80 1.45
N TRP A 234 -2.10 -14.08 2.27
CA TRP A 234 -2.82 -15.35 2.32
C TRP A 234 -4.27 -15.16 2.74
N ASN A 235 -5.12 -16.15 2.48
CA ASN A 235 -6.49 -16.17 2.97
C ASN A 235 -6.62 -16.98 4.27
N ALA A 236 -7.64 -16.68 5.06
CA ALA A 236 -7.86 -17.27 6.39
C ALA A 236 -7.90 -18.81 6.41
N HIS A 237 -8.22 -19.46 5.27
CA HIS A 237 -8.32 -20.92 5.17
C HIS A 237 -7.13 -21.59 4.45
N GLU A 238 -6.19 -20.80 3.92
CA GLU A 238 -5.01 -21.30 3.20
C GLU A 238 -3.79 -21.49 4.13
N GLY A 239 -3.86 -20.94 5.34
CA GLY A 239 -2.79 -20.97 6.34
C GLY A 239 -2.95 -22.15 7.32
N GLY A 240 -3.02 -23.37 6.82
CA GLY A 240 -3.16 -24.58 7.63
C GLY A 240 -1.83 -25.15 8.11
N SER A 241 -0.89 -24.33 8.57
CA SER A 241 0.31 -24.84 9.22
C SER A 241 0.21 -24.64 10.74
N ASP A 242 0.30 -25.73 11.46
CA ASP A 242 0.31 -25.76 12.92
C ASP A 242 1.66 -25.30 13.54
N SER A 243 2.67 -25.04 12.69
CA SER A 243 4.00 -24.62 13.12
C SER A 243 4.28 -23.15 12.73
N PHE A 244 4.80 -22.40 13.69
CA PHE A 244 5.27 -21.02 13.46
C PHE A 244 6.38 -20.95 12.40
N LYS A 245 7.17 -22.00 12.26
CA LYS A 245 8.22 -22.09 11.25
C LYS A 245 7.66 -22.18 9.84
N ASP A 246 6.70 -23.08 9.63
CA ASP A 246 6.07 -23.29 8.32
C ASP A 246 5.26 -22.06 7.86
N PHE A 247 4.81 -21.24 8.81
CA PHE A 247 4.13 -19.96 8.51
C PHE A 247 5.03 -19.02 7.70
N PHE A 248 6.32 -18.95 8.00
CA PHE A 248 7.26 -18.07 7.30
C PHE A 248 7.86 -18.71 6.03
N ASP A 249 7.68 -20.01 5.81
CA ASP A 249 8.23 -20.69 4.63
C ASP A 249 7.64 -20.18 3.31
N ASP A 250 6.44 -19.62 3.35
CA ASP A 250 5.75 -19.03 2.20
C ASP A 250 6.07 -17.54 1.94
N PHE A 251 6.87 -16.92 2.79
CA PHE A 251 7.23 -15.53 2.61
C PHE A 251 8.23 -15.34 1.46
N MET A 252 8.03 -14.30 0.68
CA MET A 252 8.92 -13.92 -0.40
C MET A 252 9.88 -12.83 0.08
N LEU A 253 11.13 -12.87 -0.40
CA LEU A 253 12.15 -11.87 -0.13
C LEU A 253 12.50 -11.14 -1.41
N GLY A 254 12.19 -9.85 -1.46
CA GLY A 254 12.62 -8.91 -2.48
C GLY A 254 13.84 -8.13 -2.00
N VAL A 255 14.88 -8.04 -2.82
CA VAL A 255 16.07 -7.23 -2.54
C VAL A 255 16.37 -6.31 -3.71
N GLY A 256 16.97 -5.15 -3.43
CA GLY A 256 17.27 -4.22 -4.49
C GLY A 256 17.98 -2.96 -4.02
N ALA A 257 18.15 -2.04 -4.97
CA ALA A 257 18.74 -0.74 -4.72
C ALA A 257 17.96 0.34 -5.48
N GLU A 258 17.96 1.54 -4.93
CA GLU A 258 17.29 2.72 -5.50
C GLU A 258 18.23 3.94 -5.45
N LEU A 259 18.14 4.76 -6.50
CA LEU A 259 18.59 6.17 -6.48
C LEU A 259 17.36 7.05 -6.25
N ARG A 260 17.51 8.04 -5.41
CA ARG A 260 16.47 9.01 -5.06
C ARG A 260 16.99 10.42 -5.26
N GLY A 261 16.18 11.28 -5.85
CA GLY A 261 16.50 12.69 -6.03
C GLY A 261 15.39 13.55 -5.46
N ASN A 262 15.78 14.55 -4.68
CA ASN A 262 14.90 15.54 -4.11
C ASN A 262 15.06 16.85 -4.86
N PHE A 263 14.01 17.31 -5.51
CA PHE A 263 14.00 18.52 -6.35
C PHE A 263 12.93 19.49 -5.87
N ILE A 264 13.14 20.78 -6.12
CA ILE A 264 12.10 21.81 -5.99
C ILE A 264 11.94 22.45 -7.36
N ILE A 265 10.72 22.44 -7.89
CA ILE A 265 10.35 23.00 -9.19
C ILE A 265 9.40 24.18 -8.99
N GLY A 266 9.47 25.20 -9.88
CA GLY A 266 8.54 26.33 -9.87
C GLY A 266 8.54 27.13 -8.57
N HIS A 267 9.72 27.28 -7.94
CA HIS A 267 9.94 28.03 -6.70
C HIS A 267 9.30 27.50 -5.42
N GLY A 268 8.65 26.34 -5.42
CA GLY A 268 8.03 25.84 -4.18
C GLY A 268 7.47 24.43 -4.23
N LEU A 269 7.45 23.78 -5.39
CA LEU A 269 6.90 22.43 -5.55
C LEU A 269 8.00 21.38 -5.26
N PRO A 270 8.01 20.71 -4.09
CA PRO A 270 8.95 19.63 -3.82
C PRO A 270 8.55 18.39 -4.61
N ILE A 271 9.47 17.85 -5.38
CA ILE A 271 9.31 16.62 -6.15
C ILE A 271 10.36 15.61 -5.71
N HIS A 272 9.97 14.37 -5.57
CA HIS A 272 10.83 13.22 -5.29
C HIS A 272 10.82 12.29 -6.50
N GLY A 273 11.98 12.10 -7.09
CA GLY A 273 12.19 11.10 -8.12
C GLY A 273 12.87 9.87 -7.52
N ARG A 274 12.45 8.69 -7.94
CA ARG A 274 13.09 7.42 -7.59
C ARG A 274 13.26 6.56 -8.83
N ILE A 275 14.43 5.96 -8.96
CA ILE A 275 14.74 4.94 -9.94
C ILE A 275 15.46 3.81 -9.22
N GLY A 276 15.01 2.58 -9.41
CA GLY A 276 15.59 1.45 -8.72
C GLY A 276 15.33 0.14 -9.45
N TYR A 277 15.99 -0.89 -8.98
CA TYR A 277 15.77 -2.24 -9.45
C TYR A 277 15.66 -3.19 -8.26
N ALA A 278 14.69 -4.08 -8.31
CA ALA A 278 14.42 -5.06 -7.28
C ALA A 278 14.23 -6.45 -7.89
N ILE A 279 14.69 -7.47 -7.19
CA ILE A 279 14.55 -8.87 -7.58
C ILE A 279 13.98 -9.69 -6.42
N ILE A 280 13.18 -10.72 -6.73
CA ILE A 280 12.77 -11.72 -5.75
C ILE A 280 13.85 -12.80 -5.66
N VAL A 281 14.36 -13.04 -4.46
CA VAL A 281 15.46 -14.00 -4.22
C VAL A 281 15.01 -15.25 -3.47
N LEU A 282 13.91 -15.17 -2.71
CA LEU A 282 13.35 -16.29 -1.96
C LEU A 282 11.94 -16.61 -2.46
N ASN A 283 11.61 -17.91 -2.54
CA ASN A 283 10.31 -18.44 -3.00
C ASN A 283 9.93 -17.99 -4.42
N ARG A 284 10.89 -18.00 -5.33
CA ARG A 284 10.67 -17.70 -6.76
C ARG A 284 9.63 -18.60 -7.41
N ASP A 285 9.58 -19.87 -7.03
CA ASP A 285 8.61 -20.86 -7.52
C ASP A 285 7.16 -20.40 -7.23
N ARG A 286 6.96 -19.66 -6.15
CA ARG A 286 5.66 -19.07 -5.85
C ARG A 286 5.31 -17.97 -6.84
N VAL A 287 6.28 -17.16 -7.25
CA VAL A 287 6.10 -16.18 -8.32
C VAL A 287 5.78 -16.86 -9.65
N GLU A 288 6.41 -18.01 -9.95
CA GLU A 288 6.10 -18.80 -11.13
C GLU A 288 4.67 -19.35 -11.11
N ARG A 289 4.19 -19.81 -9.96
CA ARG A 289 2.78 -20.25 -9.80
C ARG A 289 1.76 -19.13 -9.95
N LEU A 290 2.18 -17.88 -9.74
CA LEU A 290 1.34 -16.69 -10.00
C LEU A 290 1.31 -16.33 -11.49
N ASN A 291 2.25 -16.88 -12.29
CA ASN A 291 2.26 -16.76 -13.74
C ASN A 291 1.31 -17.83 -14.31
N ASP A 292 0.04 -17.51 -14.44
CA ASP A 292 -0.93 -18.37 -15.12
C ASP A 292 -1.02 -17.96 -16.58
N PRO A 293 -0.62 -18.84 -17.53
CA PRO A 293 -0.76 -18.59 -18.96
C PRO A 293 -2.20 -18.34 -19.40
N LEU A 294 -3.18 -18.96 -18.72
CA LEU A 294 -4.61 -18.78 -18.99
C LEU A 294 -5.09 -17.39 -18.58
N LEU A 295 -4.47 -16.80 -17.56
CA LEU A 295 -4.78 -15.46 -17.07
C LEU A 295 -3.95 -14.37 -17.78
N GLY A 296 -3.05 -14.75 -18.69
CA GLY A 296 -2.19 -13.81 -19.43
C GLY A 296 -1.23 -13.02 -18.51
N THR A 297 -1.03 -13.48 -17.27
CA THR A 297 -0.13 -12.84 -16.31
C THR A 297 1.29 -13.34 -16.51
N SER A 298 2.21 -12.42 -16.76
CA SER A 298 3.65 -12.70 -16.81
C SER A 298 4.35 -11.88 -15.74
N ILE A 299 4.50 -12.45 -14.56
CA ILE A 299 5.21 -11.81 -13.44
C ILE A 299 6.69 -12.15 -13.58
N LYS A 300 7.54 -11.14 -13.71
CA LYS A 300 8.99 -11.29 -13.73
C LYS A 300 9.55 -11.32 -12.32
N TYR A 301 10.68 -11.99 -12.12
CA TYR A 301 11.38 -12.04 -10.83
C TYR A 301 12.07 -10.74 -10.43
N GLY A 302 12.09 -9.74 -11.31
CA GLY A 302 12.69 -8.45 -11.05
C GLY A 302 11.98 -7.35 -11.81
N MET A 303 11.95 -6.18 -11.21
CA MET A 303 11.27 -5.01 -11.73
C MET A 303 12.15 -3.77 -11.64
N LEU A 304 12.09 -2.96 -12.70
CA LEU A 304 12.53 -1.58 -12.68
C LEU A 304 11.45 -0.75 -11.99
N VAL A 305 11.84 0.02 -11.00
CA VAL A 305 10.96 0.94 -10.29
C VAL A 305 11.26 2.35 -10.76
N LEU A 306 10.24 3.03 -11.27
CA LEU A 306 10.28 4.45 -11.59
C LEU A 306 9.12 5.11 -10.83
N ALA A 307 9.41 6.08 -9.99
CA ALA A 307 8.37 6.81 -9.29
C ALA A 307 8.70 8.30 -9.23
N LEU A 308 7.67 9.12 -9.48
CA LEU A 308 7.67 10.55 -9.24
C LEU A 308 6.54 10.85 -8.27
N GLY A 309 6.78 11.65 -7.25
CA GLY A 309 5.77 11.97 -6.27
C GLY A 309 6.21 13.08 -5.33
N TYR A 310 5.27 13.45 -4.44
CA TYR A 310 5.59 14.30 -3.31
C TYR A 310 6.28 13.46 -2.22
N ALA A 311 7.19 14.08 -1.47
CA ALA A 311 7.70 13.48 -0.25
C ALA A 311 6.63 13.57 0.82
N PHE A 312 6.21 12.46 1.31
CA PHE A 312 5.45 12.37 2.54
C PHE A 312 6.34 11.91 3.68
#